data_30e5cdc9ab500b023aed18fcfbbe1ce8
#
_entry.id   30e5cdc9ab500b023aed18fcfbbe1ce8
#
_cell.length_a   1.000
_cell.length_b   1.000
_cell.length_c   1.000
_cell.angle_alpha   90.00
_cell.angle_beta   90.00
_cell.angle_gamma   90.00
#
_symmetry.space_group_name_H-M   'P 1'
#
loop_
_entity.id
_entity.type
_entity.pdbx_description
1 polymer ?
#
loop_
_entity_poly.entity_id
_entity_poly.type
_entity_poly.pdbx_seq_one_letter_code
_entity_poly.pdbx_strand_id
1 'polypeptide(L)'
;MRTIGVVACYALVIVLTLLVPVSAQVSDFTTIDVPGASSTLPRGINAAGDIVGFYGVGGAFHAFLLHEGTFTDIDVPGAAFTRPRSINPQGDVVGFYGTGSVSHGFLLLEGSFTTIDVPGASSTQAYGINPRGDIVGLYRAGGATHGFLLHKGTFTTIDVPGASSTSALGINPRGDIVGQYSAGGTTHGFLLHEGTFTTIDVPGASSTQPSAINPRGDIVGQYSAGGTTHGFLLDKDGSFTSIDVPGASSSAALSINPQGDIVGQYSVGGTTHGFLAR
;
A
#
# COMPACT_ATOMS: atom_id res chain seq x y z
N MET A 1 -71.97 21.47 31.81
CA MET A 1 -70.50 21.34 32.06
C MET A 1 -69.97 20.16 31.26
N ARG A 2 -69.19 20.44 30.21
CA ARG A 2 -68.54 19.40 29.38
C ARG A 2 -67.09 19.36 29.79
N THR A 3 -66.63 18.24 30.32
CA THR A 3 -65.26 17.95 30.68
C THR A 3 -64.49 17.63 29.40
N ILE A 4 -63.44 18.39 29.10
CA ILE A 4 -62.52 18.15 28.02
C ILE A 4 -61.40 17.27 28.56
N GLY A 5 -61.32 16.02 28.08
CA GLY A 5 -60.22 15.11 28.39
C GLY A 5 -59.00 15.44 27.58
N VAL A 6 -57.88 15.74 28.21
CA VAL A 6 -56.59 15.93 27.58
C VAL A 6 -55.95 14.55 27.34
N VAL A 7 -55.79 14.14 26.08
CA VAL A 7 -55.03 12.93 25.72
C VAL A 7 -53.55 13.32 25.60
N ALA A 8 -52.74 12.85 26.55
CA ALA A 8 -51.28 13.01 26.48
C ALA A 8 -50.71 11.98 25.52
N CYS A 9 -50.15 12.44 24.41
CA CYS A 9 -49.42 11.63 23.41
C CYS A 9 -47.96 11.46 23.88
N TYR A 10 -47.59 10.29 24.39
CA TYR A 10 -46.21 9.97 24.71
C TYR A 10 -45.50 9.53 23.43
N ALA A 11 -44.53 10.33 22.96
CA ALA A 11 -43.65 9.95 21.88
C ALA A 11 -42.60 8.97 22.41
N LEU A 12 -42.67 7.72 21.98
CA LEU A 12 -41.66 6.70 22.25
C LEU A 12 -40.41 7.01 21.37
N VAL A 13 -39.35 7.53 21.96
CA VAL A 13 -38.06 7.68 21.32
C VAL A 13 -37.35 6.32 21.30
N ILE A 14 -37.40 5.62 20.18
CA ILE A 14 -36.59 4.41 19.96
C ILE A 14 -35.18 4.86 19.61
N VAL A 15 -34.24 4.79 20.54
CA VAL A 15 -32.81 4.94 20.26
C VAL A 15 -32.34 3.63 19.61
N LEU A 16 -32.23 3.64 18.28
CA LEU A 16 -31.63 2.55 17.53
C LEU A 16 -30.09 2.67 17.68
N THR A 17 -29.50 1.97 18.63
CA THR A 17 -28.06 1.80 18.70
C THR A 17 -27.65 0.89 17.52
N LEU A 18 -27.10 1.47 16.46
CA LEU A 18 -26.42 0.72 15.43
C LEU A 18 -25.19 0.08 16.09
N LEU A 19 -25.29 -1.20 16.40
CA LEU A 19 -24.13 -2.05 16.67
C LEU A 19 -23.35 -2.13 15.35
N VAL A 20 -22.29 -1.32 15.22
CA VAL A 20 -21.28 -1.52 14.19
C VAL A 20 -20.69 -2.90 14.46
N PRO A 21 -20.78 -3.88 13.54
CA PRO A 21 -20.14 -5.17 13.75
C PRO A 21 -18.64 -4.92 13.95
N VAL A 22 -18.10 -5.37 15.07
CA VAL A 22 -16.66 -5.50 15.25
C VAL A 22 -16.23 -6.52 14.21
N SER A 23 -15.68 -6.04 13.09
CA SER A 23 -15.12 -6.93 12.07
C SER A 23 -14.01 -7.76 12.73
N ALA A 24 -13.92 -9.04 12.39
CA ALA A 24 -12.89 -9.93 12.90
C ALA A 24 -11.52 -9.29 12.66
N GLN A 25 -10.82 -8.96 13.74
CA GLN A 25 -9.47 -8.41 13.68
C GLN A 25 -8.55 -9.50 13.12
N VAL A 26 -7.67 -9.15 12.18
CA VAL A 26 -6.60 -10.05 11.75
C VAL A 26 -5.76 -10.36 13.00
N SER A 27 -5.69 -11.63 13.39
CA SER A 27 -5.14 -12.03 14.69
C SER A 27 -3.87 -12.86 14.60
N ASP A 28 -3.53 -13.36 13.42
CA ASP A 28 -2.39 -14.26 13.24
C ASP A 28 -1.24 -13.54 12.52
N PHE A 29 -0.28 -13.02 13.32
CA PHE A 29 0.89 -12.31 12.83
C PHE A 29 2.15 -13.15 13.02
N THR A 30 2.90 -13.33 11.94
CA THR A 30 4.25 -13.92 11.95
C THR A 30 5.27 -12.84 11.63
N THR A 31 6.28 -12.66 12.48
CA THR A 31 7.38 -11.72 12.24
C THR A 31 8.27 -12.20 11.10
N ILE A 32 8.67 -11.27 10.23
CA ILE A 32 9.64 -11.51 9.15
C ILE A 32 10.83 -10.60 9.40
N ASP A 33 11.95 -11.19 9.81
CA ASP A 33 13.19 -10.46 10.00
C ASP A 33 14.36 -11.15 9.27
N VAL A 34 15.12 -10.38 8.51
CA VAL A 34 16.39 -10.82 7.93
C VAL A 34 17.39 -10.99 9.08
N PRO A 35 18.03 -12.17 9.23
CA PRO A 35 18.99 -12.40 10.32
C PRO A 35 20.11 -11.36 10.35
N GLY A 36 20.31 -10.71 11.51
CA GLY A 36 21.34 -9.69 11.71
C GLY A 36 21.00 -8.29 11.17
N ALA A 37 19.83 -8.10 10.59
CA ALA A 37 19.37 -6.78 10.15
C ALA A 37 18.97 -5.90 11.34
N SER A 38 19.17 -4.59 11.21
CA SER A 38 18.67 -3.57 12.15
C SER A 38 17.20 -3.19 11.89
N SER A 39 16.69 -3.53 10.71
CA SER A 39 15.28 -3.36 10.31
C SER A 39 14.97 -4.25 9.13
N THR A 40 13.74 -4.76 9.03
CA THR A 40 13.25 -5.52 7.88
C THR A 40 11.92 -4.97 7.41
N LEU A 41 11.81 -4.68 6.12
CA LEU A 41 10.69 -3.98 5.52
C LEU A 41 10.16 -4.75 4.30
N PRO A 42 9.27 -5.74 4.50
CA PRO A 42 8.55 -6.40 3.40
C PRO A 42 7.69 -5.37 2.63
N ARG A 43 7.60 -5.53 1.31
CA ARG A 43 6.91 -4.58 0.43
C ARG A 43 5.95 -5.22 -0.55
N GLY A 44 6.23 -6.43 -1.01
CA GLY A 44 5.41 -7.17 -1.95
C GLY A 44 5.29 -8.62 -1.57
N ILE A 45 4.13 -9.22 -1.84
CA ILE A 45 3.87 -10.65 -1.71
C ILE A 45 3.10 -11.13 -2.94
N ASN A 46 3.52 -12.29 -3.51
CA ASN A 46 2.82 -12.91 -4.62
C ASN A 46 1.91 -14.08 -4.19
N ALA A 47 1.25 -14.72 -5.16
CA ALA A 47 0.36 -15.86 -4.92
C ALA A 47 1.08 -17.11 -4.42
N ALA A 48 2.39 -17.27 -4.68
CA ALA A 48 3.20 -18.38 -4.17
C ALA A 48 3.66 -18.16 -2.72
N GLY A 49 3.48 -16.93 -2.19
CA GLY A 49 3.98 -16.54 -0.87
C GLY A 49 5.41 -16.00 -0.89
N ASP A 50 5.99 -15.76 -2.08
CA ASP A 50 7.27 -15.09 -2.18
C ASP A 50 7.13 -13.64 -1.76
N ILE A 51 8.09 -13.14 -0.97
CA ILE A 51 8.06 -11.79 -0.41
C ILE A 51 9.30 -11.04 -0.85
N VAL A 52 9.10 -9.82 -1.35
CA VAL A 52 10.20 -8.89 -1.63
C VAL A 52 10.16 -7.70 -0.69
N GLY A 53 11.32 -7.15 -0.41
CA GLY A 53 11.46 -6.00 0.47
C GLY A 53 12.91 -5.57 0.58
N PHE A 54 13.21 -4.77 1.59
CA PHE A 54 14.57 -4.35 1.89
C PHE A 54 14.83 -4.38 3.39
N TYR A 55 16.10 -4.45 3.76
CA TYR A 55 16.55 -4.53 5.15
C TYR A 55 17.75 -3.61 5.37
N GLY A 56 17.94 -3.17 6.61
CA GLY A 56 19.04 -2.32 7.01
C GLY A 56 20.15 -3.14 7.68
N VAL A 57 21.40 -2.97 7.25
CA VAL A 57 22.58 -3.53 7.92
C VAL A 57 23.76 -2.58 7.73
N GLY A 58 24.52 -2.31 8.79
CA GLY A 58 25.73 -1.47 8.71
C GLY A 58 25.49 -0.04 8.22
N GLY A 59 24.26 0.47 8.31
CA GLY A 59 23.86 1.79 7.80
C GLY A 59 23.48 1.83 6.31
N ALA A 60 23.54 0.70 5.61
CA ALA A 60 23.10 0.54 4.23
C ALA A 60 21.74 -0.19 4.17
N PHE A 61 21.02 -0.04 3.05
CA PHE A 61 19.80 -0.79 2.75
C PHE A 61 20.03 -1.71 1.57
N HIS A 62 19.70 -2.98 1.76
CA HIS A 62 19.79 -4.06 0.78
C HIS A 62 18.41 -4.60 0.44
N ALA A 63 18.22 -5.01 -0.79
CA ALA A 63 17.00 -5.62 -1.28
C ALA A 63 17.00 -7.13 -1.04
N PHE A 64 15.87 -7.72 -0.70
CA PHE A 64 15.73 -9.16 -0.54
C PHE A 64 14.53 -9.74 -1.30
N LEU A 65 14.67 -11.00 -1.69
CA LEU A 65 13.62 -11.94 -2.00
C LEU A 65 13.61 -13.04 -0.92
N LEU A 66 12.48 -13.25 -0.28
CA LEU A 66 12.22 -14.40 0.59
C LEU A 66 11.39 -15.42 -0.19
N HIS A 67 12.00 -16.56 -0.51
CA HIS A 67 11.38 -17.68 -1.20
C HIS A 67 11.58 -18.96 -0.38
N GLU A 68 10.50 -19.67 -0.07
CA GLU A 68 10.53 -20.92 0.74
C GLU A 68 11.39 -20.80 2.00
N GLY A 69 11.28 -19.69 2.73
CA GLY A 69 12.02 -19.45 3.98
C GLY A 69 13.49 -19.03 3.81
N THR A 70 13.97 -18.87 2.57
CA THR A 70 15.35 -18.47 2.27
C THR A 70 15.39 -17.02 1.77
N PHE A 71 16.22 -16.19 2.42
CA PHE A 71 16.49 -14.84 1.97
C PHE A 71 17.62 -14.82 0.93
N THR A 72 17.40 -14.12 -0.17
CA THR A 72 18.38 -13.90 -1.25
C THR A 72 18.45 -12.40 -1.56
N ASP A 73 19.65 -11.84 -1.67
CA ASP A 73 19.85 -10.45 -2.05
C ASP A 73 19.56 -10.25 -3.54
N ILE A 74 18.83 -9.15 -3.84
CA ILE A 74 18.45 -8.76 -5.21
C ILE A 74 18.79 -7.29 -5.45
N ASP A 75 20.02 -6.88 -5.13
CA ASP A 75 20.47 -5.50 -5.32
C ASP A 75 20.79 -5.19 -6.79
N VAL A 76 20.38 -4.01 -7.25
CA VAL A 76 20.81 -3.49 -8.57
C VAL A 76 22.32 -3.22 -8.54
N PRO A 77 23.11 -3.82 -9.44
CA PRO A 77 24.55 -3.64 -9.45
C PRO A 77 24.98 -2.16 -9.53
N GLY A 78 25.83 -1.73 -8.59
CA GLY A 78 26.33 -0.35 -8.54
C GLY A 78 25.35 0.70 -8.01
N ALA A 79 24.15 0.33 -7.58
CA ALA A 79 23.22 1.24 -6.94
C ALA A 79 23.66 1.61 -5.52
N ALA A 80 23.35 2.82 -5.09
CA ALA A 80 23.54 3.24 -3.70
C ALA A 80 22.52 2.60 -2.75
N PHE A 81 21.35 2.24 -3.25
CA PHE A 81 20.31 1.48 -2.59
C PHE A 81 19.39 0.85 -3.62
N THR A 82 18.78 -0.28 -3.27
CA THR A 82 17.71 -0.94 -4.04
C THR A 82 16.49 -1.13 -3.16
N ARG A 83 15.31 -0.77 -3.66
CA ARG A 83 14.03 -0.86 -2.93
C ARG A 83 12.97 -1.54 -3.79
N PRO A 84 12.84 -2.87 -3.72
CA PRO A 84 11.73 -3.60 -4.32
C PRO A 84 10.40 -3.14 -3.71
N ARG A 85 9.34 -3.14 -4.52
CA ARG A 85 8.01 -2.69 -4.11
C ARG A 85 6.91 -3.71 -4.34
N SER A 86 6.98 -4.45 -5.44
CA SER A 86 5.96 -5.43 -5.79
C SER A 86 6.58 -6.60 -6.53
N ILE A 87 5.94 -7.76 -6.42
CA ILE A 87 6.27 -9.00 -7.12
C ILE A 87 4.99 -9.58 -7.70
N ASN A 88 5.02 -9.97 -8.98
CA ASN A 88 3.88 -10.61 -9.64
C ASN A 88 3.92 -12.15 -9.49
N PRO A 89 2.88 -12.90 -9.93
CA PRO A 89 2.88 -14.37 -9.85
C PRO A 89 3.96 -15.06 -10.67
N GLN A 90 4.55 -14.39 -11.67
CA GLN A 90 5.65 -14.91 -12.48
C GLN A 90 7.01 -14.77 -11.78
N GLY A 91 7.06 -14.01 -10.67
CA GLY A 91 8.30 -13.70 -9.96
C GLY A 91 8.99 -12.42 -10.45
N ASP A 92 8.37 -11.67 -11.37
CA ASP A 92 8.91 -10.39 -11.81
C ASP A 92 8.79 -9.37 -10.69
N VAL A 93 9.85 -8.64 -10.43
CA VAL A 93 9.92 -7.66 -9.33
C VAL A 93 10.07 -6.25 -9.89
N VAL A 94 9.26 -5.33 -9.38
CA VAL A 94 9.44 -3.90 -9.65
C VAL A 94 9.79 -3.15 -8.38
N GLY A 95 10.49 -2.03 -8.58
CA GLY A 95 10.89 -1.14 -7.50
C GLY A 95 11.65 0.05 -8.03
N PHE A 96 12.49 0.63 -7.20
CA PHE A 96 13.38 1.69 -7.62
C PHE A 96 14.74 1.58 -6.93
N TYR A 97 15.75 2.14 -7.56
CA TYR A 97 17.10 2.21 -7.04
C TYR A 97 17.66 3.63 -7.16
N GLY A 98 18.69 3.92 -6.42
CA GLY A 98 19.32 5.24 -6.42
C GLY A 98 20.71 5.23 -7.04
N THR A 99 20.97 6.24 -7.90
CA THR A 99 22.31 6.60 -8.36
C THR A 99 22.58 8.05 -7.99
N GLY A 100 23.40 8.27 -6.94
CA GLY A 100 23.56 9.63 -6.37
C GLY A 100 22.25 10.16 -5.79
N SER A 101 21.76 11.29 -6.31
CA SER A 101 20.52 11.94 -5.84
C SER A 101 19.27 11.60 -6.67
N VAL A 102 19.41 10.78 -7.71
CA VAL A 102 18.32 10.43 -8.63
C VAL A 102 17.80 9.02 -8.32
N SER A 103 16.48 8.85 -8.37
CA SER A 103 15.85 7.53 -8.31
C SER A 103 15.37 7.11 -9.69
N HIS A 104 15.67 5.86 -10.03
CA HIS A 104 15.26 5.20 -11.25
C HIS A 104 14.35 4.02 -10.91
N GLY A 105 13.27 3.82 -11.65
CA GLY A 105 12.49 2.59 -11.57
C GLY A 105 13.26 1.40 -12.13
N PHE A 106 12.92 0.19 -11.69
CA PHE A 106 13.44 -1.04 -12.28
C PHE A 106 12.37 -2.12 -12.44
N LEU A 107 12.59 -2.99 -13.40
CA LEU A 107 11.99 -4.31 -13.54
C LEU A 107 13.12 -5.35 -13.48
N LEU A 108 13.01 -6.29 -12.54
CA LEU A 108 13.82 -7.50 -12.48
C LEU A 108 13.02 -8.65 -13.08
N LEU A 109 13.47 -9.17 -14.19
CA LEU A 109 12.88 -10.26 -14.95
C LEU A 109 13.95 -11.32 -15.22
N GLU A 110 13.73 -12.58 -14.78
CA GLU A 110 14.66 -13.69 -15.00
C GLU A 110 16.12 -13.35 -14.62
N GLY A 111 16.30 -12.66 -13.49
CA GLY A 111 17.63 -12.25 -12.97
C GLY A 111 18.26 -11.04 -13.69
N SER A 112 17.58 -10.44 -14.65
CA SER A 112 18.06 -9.27 -15.40
C SER A 112 17.33 -7.99 -15.01
N PHE A 113 18.08 -6.92 -14.71
CA PHE A 113 17.50 -5.61 -14.40
C PHE A 113 17.33 -4.76 -15.67
N THR A 114 16.13 -4.19 -15.79
CA THR A 114 15.82 -3.19 -16.82
C THR A 114 15.37 -1.90 -16.12
N THR A 115 15.97 -0.77 -16.51
CA THR A 115 15.59 0.55 -15.98
C THR A 115 14.27 1.01 -16.57
N ILE A 116 13.44 1.61 -15.72
CA ILE A 116 12.14 2.21 -16.07
C ILE A 116 12.22 3.69 -15.74
N ASP A 117 12.33 4.54 -16.75
CA ASP A 117 12.33 5.99 -16.58
C ASP A 117 11.27 6.62 -17.48
N VAL A 118 10.40 7.46 -16.88
CA VAL A 118 9.46 8.29 -17.63
C VAL A 118 10.25 9.36 -18.40
N PRO A 119 10.08 9.49 -19.71
CA PRO A 119 10.81 10.46 -20.50
C PRO A 119 10.64 11.90 -19.99
N GLY A 120 11.75 12.58 -19.73
CA GLY A 120 11.75 13.97 -19.23
C GLY A 120 11.52 14.11 -17.72
N ALA A 121 11.33 13.03 -16.99
CA ALA A 121 11.23 13.07 -15.53
C ALA A 121 12.60 13.28 -14.86
N SER A 122 12.61 13.96 -13.71
CA SER A 122 13.81 14.10 -12.88
C SER A 122 14.03 12.89 -11.97
N SER A 123 13.02 12.08 -11.74
CA SER A 123 13.09 10.76 -11.07
C SER A 123 11.87 9.93 -11.40
N THR A 124 12.03 8.60 -11.41
CA THR A 124 10.96 7.63 -11.62
C THR A 124 11.05 6.53 -10.56
N GLN A 125 9.90 6.10 -10.03
CA GLN A 125 9.81 5.02 -9.05
C GLN A 125 8.65 4.10 -9.43
N ALA A 126 8.92 2.82 -9.71
CA ALA A 126 7.91 1.80 -9.95
C ALA A 126 7.43 1.22 -8.61
N TYR A 127 6.12 0.99 -8.47
CA TYR A 127 5.50 0.55 -7.22
C TYR A 127 4.69 -0.73 -7.35
N GLY A 128 3.85 -0.85 -8.35
CA GLY A 128 2.98 -2.01 -8.54
C GLY A 128 3.18 -2.66 -9.91
N ILE A 129 3.07 -3.98 -9.96
CA ILE A 129 3.07 -4.78 -11.18
C ILE A 129 1.94 -5.80 -11.13
N ASN A 130 1.20 -5.94 -12.23
CA ASN A 130 0.17 -6.98 -12.35
C ASN A 130 0.68 -8.20 -13.16
N PRO A 131 -0.11 -9.32 -13.24
CA PRO A 131 0.30 -10.50 -14.00
C PRO A 131 0.45 -10.30 -15.51
N ARG A 132 -0.03 -9.18 -16.07
CA ARG A 132 0.14 -8.84 -17.50
C ARG A 132 1.41 -8.05 -17.76
N GLY A 133 2.18 -7.70 -16.71
CA GLY A 133 3.36 -6.85 -16.79
C GLY A 133 3.03 -5.35 -16.89
N ASP A 134 1.78 -4.93 -16.61
CA ASP A 134 1.46 -3.51 -16.47
C ASP A 134 2.06 -3.00 -15.15
N ILE A 135 2.75 -1.87 -15.20
CA ILE A 135 3.48 -1.30 -14.07
C ILE A 135 2.90 0.08 -13.74
N VAL A 136 2.67 0.33 -12.45
CA VAL A 136 2.30 1.64 -11.95
C VAL A 136 3.36 2.20 -11.01
N GLY A 137 3.39 3.52 -10.90
CA GLY A 137 4.35 4.18 -10.03
C GLY A 137 4.14 5.68 -10.00
N LEU A 138 5.21 6.37 -9.65
CA LEU A 138 5.25 7.82 -9.65
C LEU A 138 6.51 8.34 -10.36
N TYR A 139 6.43 9.56 -10.85
CA TYR A 139 7.57 10.31 -11.39
C TYR A 139 7.50 11.78 -10.99
N ARG A 140 8.63 12.46 -11.06
CA ARG A 140 8.72 13.90 -10.78
C ARG A 140 9.05 14.67 -12.04
N ALA A 141 8.20 15.65 -12.36
CA ALA A 141 8.40 16.58 -13.46
C ALA A 141 7.81 17.94 -13.12
N GLY A 142 8.42 19.03 -13.59
CA GLY A 142 7.89 20.38 -13.35
C GLY A 142 7.73 20.80 -11.88
N GLY A 143 8.42 20.13 -10.96
CA GLY A 143 8.30 20.38 -9.51
C GLY A 143 7.12 19.64 -8.83
N ALA A 144 6.31 18.89 -9.59
CA ALA A 144 5.20 18.10 -9.07
C ALA A 144 5.49 16.59 -9.11
N THR A 145 4.71 15.81 -8.35
CA THR A 145 4.69 14.35 -8.39
C THR A 145 3.43 13.90 -9.12
N HIS A 146 3.63 13.05 -10.12
CA HIS A 146 2.61 12.48 -10.97
C HIS A 146 2.60 10.97 -10.86
N GLY A 147 1.43 10.33 -10.93
CA GLY A 147 1.32 8.90 -11.12
C GLY A 147 1.56 8.50 -12.58
N PHE A 148 1.95 7.25 -12.83
CA PHE A 148 2.01 6.69 -14.17
C PHE A 148 1.48 5.26 -14.24
N LEU A 149 1.00 4.89 -15.43
CA LEU A 149 0.81 3.52 -15.89
C LEU A 149 1.75 3.28 -17.07
N LEU A 150 2.58 2.24 -16.99
CA LEU A 150 3.35 1.70 -18.11
C LEU A 150 2.64 0.45 -18.61
N HIS A 151 2.05 0.54 -19.80
CA HIS A 151 1.37 -0.55 -20.49
C HIS A 151 2.00 -0.79 -21.86
N LYS A 152 2.53 -1.99 -22.11
CA LYS A 152 3.19 -2.36 -23.41
C LYS A 152 4.18 -1.32 -23.91
N GLY A 153 5.04 -0.82 -23.02
CA GLY A 153 6.07 0.17 -23.34
C GLY A 153 5.59 1.62 -23.47
N THR A 154 4.30 1.89 -23.25
CA THR A 154 3.73 3.24 -23.31
C THR A 154 3.41 3.77 -21.92
N PHE A 155 3.93 4.95 -21.59
CA PHE A 155 3.61 5.66 -20.36
C PHE A 155 2.33 6.50 -20.51
N THR A 156 1.44 6.38 -19.55
CA THR A 156 0.25 7.23 -19.39
C THR A 156 0.28 7.87 -18.01
N THR A 157 0.13 9.19 -17.95
CA THR A 157 0.06 9.92 -16.67
C THR A 157 -1.28 9.65 -15.98
N ILE A 158 -1.22 9.47 -14.66
CA ILE A 158 -2.37 9.30 -13.77
C ILE A 158 -2.34 10.44 -12.77
N ASP A 159 -3.24 11.40 -12.94
CA ASP A 159 -3.40 12.52 -12.00
C ASP A 159 -4.86 12.65 -11.56
N VAL A 160 -5.06 12.68 -10.23
CA VAL A 160 -6.38 12.98 -9.68
C VAL A 160 -6.72 14.45 -9.96
N PRO A 161 -7.87 14.75 -10.57
CA PRO A 161 -8.23 16.13 -10.89
C PRO A 161 -8.23 17.05 -9.67
N GLY A 162 -7.51 18.18 -9.77
CA GLY A 162 -7.39 19.17 -8.69
C GLY A 162 -6.38 18.82 -7.59
N ALA A 163 -5.70 17.67 -7.65
CA ALA A 163 -4.64 17.31 -6.72
C ALA A 163 -3.34 18.09 -6.99
N SER A 164 -2.58 18.37 -5.95
CA SER A 164 -1.22 18.94 -6.06
C SER A 164 -0.15 17.87 -6.32
N SER A 165 -0.44 16.62 -6.01
CA SER A 165 0.39 15.46 -6.33
C SER A 165 -0.46 14.19 -6.40
N THR A 166 -0.05 13.23 -7.23
CA THR A 166 -0.67 11.91 -7.35
C THR A 166 0.42 10.83 -7.39
N SER A 167 0.18 9.71 -6.71
CA SER A 167 1.07 8.54 -6.71
C SER A 167 0.24 7.29 -6.92
N ALA A 168 0.47 6.54 -7.99
CA ALA A 168 -0.15 5.24 -8.23
C ALA A 168 0.72 4.15 -7.58
N LEU A 169 0.16 3.33 -6.67
CA LEU A 169 0.94 2.44 -5.82
C LEU A 169 0.66 0.96 -6.03
N GLY A 170 -0.58 0.58 -6.29
CA GLY A 170 -0.99 -0.80 -6.55
C GLY A 170 -1.85 -0.94 -7.79
N ILE A 171 -1.76 -2.08 -8.46
CA ILE A 171 -2.56 -2.43 -9.64
C ILE A 171 -2.95 -3.90 -9.58
N ASN A 172 -4.22 -4.22 -9.84
CA ASN A 172 -4.70 -5.59 -9.90
C ASN A 172 -4.76 -6.13 -11.34
N PRO A 173 -5.10 -7.44 -11.55
CA PRO A 173 -5.21 -8.02 -12.89
C PRO A 173 -6.31 -7.41 -13.77
N ARG A 174 -7.31 -6.75 -13.20
CA ARG A 174 -8.35 -6.05 -13.97
C ARG A 174 -7.86 -4.71 -14.52
N GLY A 175 -6.80 -4.14 -13.92
CA GLY A 175 -6.28 -2.80 -14.22
C GLY A 175 -6.83 -1.73 -13.28
N ASP A 176 -7.50 -2.13 -12.18
CA ASP A 176 -7.86 -1.19 -11.11
C ASP A 176 -6.57 -0.73 -10.42
N ILE A 177 -6.44 0.56 -10.19
CA ILE A 177 -5.24 1.17 -9.61
C ILE A 177 -5.60 1.87 -8.32
N VAL A 178 -4.82 1.63 -7.29
CA VAL A 178 -4.92 2.34 -6.01
C VAL A 178 -3.68 3.18 -5.75
N GLY A 179 -3.85 4.21 -4.94
CA GLY A 179 -2.74 5.07 -4.57
C GLY A 179 -3.20 6.23 -3.70
N GLN A 180 -2.40 7.29 -3.69
CA GLN A 180 -2.65 8.47 -2.87
C GLN A 180 -2.52 9.75 -3.68
N TYR A 181 -3.21 10.80 -3.23
CA TYR A 181 -3.09 12.13 -3.77
C TYR A 181 -3.13 13.18 -2.65
N SER A 182 -2.60 14.36 -2.92
CA SER A 182 -2.65 15.47 -1.98
C SER A 182 -3.59 16.55 -2.49
N ALA A 183 -4.54 16.95 -1.65
CA ALA A 183 -5.46 18.05 -1.91
C ALA A 183 -5.72 18.83 -0.61
N GLY A 184 -5.75 20.16 -0.66
CA GLY A 184 -6.00 20.99 0.52
C GLY A 184 -5.03 20.80 1.68
N GLY A 185 -3.82 20.28 1.43
CA GLY A 185 -2.82 19.98 2.47
C GLY A 185 -3.01 18.64 3.17
N THR A 186 -4.01 17.83 2.75
CA THR A 186 -4.29 16.49 3.28
C THR A 186 -3.94 15.43 2.25
N THR A 187 -3.51 14.26 2.73
CA THR A 187 -3.29 13.07 1.89
C THR A 187 -4.50 12.16 1.94
N HIS A 188 -5.06 11.89 0.77
CA HIS A 188 -6.21 11.04 0.54
C HIS A 188 -5.81 9.81 -0.26
N GLY A 189 -6.53 8.70 -0.07
CA GLY A 189 -6.44 7.55 -0.93
C GLY A 189 -7.34 7.67 -2.16
N PHE A 190 -7.03 6.92 -3.23
CA PHE A 190 -7.91 6.77 -4.38
C PHE A 190 -7.95 5.33 -4.91
N LEU A 191 -9.08 5.01 -5.53
CA LEU A 191 -9.25 3.89 -6.46
C LEU A 191 -9.57 4.48 -7.84
N LEU A 192 -8.80 4.11 -8.85
CA LEU A 192 -9.10 4.34 -10.26
C LEU A 192 -9.63 3.05 -10.87
N HIS A 193 -10.92 3.05 -11.20
CA HIS A 193 -11.64 1.94 -11.81
C HIS A 193 -12.32 2.42 -13.09
N GLU A 194 -12.03 1.79 -14.24
CA GLU A 194 -12.62 2.15 -15.54
C GLU A 194 -12.58 3.66 -15.85
N GLY A 195 -11.44 4.32 -15.54
CA GLY A 195 -11.24 5.75 -15.78
C GLY A 195 -11.89 6.69 -14.76
N THR A 196 -12.56 6.16 -13.73
CA THR A 196 -13.23 6.94 -12.68
C THR A 196 -12.43 6.88 -11.39
N PHE A 197 -12.12 8.06 -10.80
CA PHE A 197 -11.50 8.16 -9.49
C PHE A 197 -12.56 8.17 -8.38
N THR A 198 -12.34 7.32 -7.38
CA THR A 198 -13.11 7.29 -6.12
C THR A 198 -12.16 7.51 -4.95
N THR A 199 -12.47 8.45 -4.07
CA THR A 199 -11.68 8.71 -2.87
C THR A 199 -11.86 7.57 -1.86
N ILE A 200 -10.74 7.17 -1.23
CA ILE A 200 -10.70 6.19 -0.14
C ILE A 200 -10.15 6.89 1.09
N ASP A 201 -11.01 7.16 2.06
CA ASP A 201 -10.58 7.74 3.34
C ASP A 201 -11.12 6.89 4.50
N VAL A 202 -10.22 6.49 5.40
CA VAL A 202 -10.63 5.84 6.65
C VAL A 202 -11.36 6.87 7.51
N PRO A 203 -12.58 6.59 7.99
CA PRO A 203 -13.34 7.53 8.79
C PRO A 203 -12.59 8.00 10.04
N GLY A 204 -12.46 9.33 10.20
CA GLY A 204 -11.76 9.95 11.34
C GLY A 204 -10.23 9.99 11.22
N ALA A 205 -9.65 9.47 10.13
CA ALA A 205 -8.22 9.58 9.89
C ALA A 205 -7.81 10.99 9.43
N SER A 206 -6.59 11.40 9.77
CA SER A 206 -5.98 12.63 9.26
C SER A 206 -5.28 12.44 7.90
N SER A 207 -4.99 11.19 7.52
CA SER A 207 -4.51 10.81 6.18
C SER A 207 -4.81 9.34 5.92
N THR A 208 -5.04 8.98 4.65
CA THR A 208 -5.24 7.60 4.20
C THR A 208 -4.36 7.33 2.99
N GLN A 209 -3.65 6.21 3.00
CA GLN A 209 -2.66 5.83 1.98
C GLN A 209 -2.84 4.36 1.59
N PRO A 210 -3.69 4.04 0.59
CA PRO A 210 -3.76 2.71 -0.02
C PRO A 210 -2.42 2.33 -0.63
N SER A 211 -1.98 1.08 -0.43
CA SER A 211 -0.69 0.58 -0.90
C SER A 211 -0.84 -0.50 -1.97
N ALA A 212 -1.79 -1.40 -1.82
CA ALA A 212 -2.00 -2.53 -2.73
C ALA A 212 -3.47 -2.91 -2.85
N ILE A 213 -3.80 -3.56 -3.95
CA ILE A 213 -5.14 -4.11 -4.26
C ILE A 213 -5.00 -5.52 -4.83
N ASN A 214 -5.79 -6.47 -4.32
CA ASN A 214 -5.78 -7.85 -4.80
C ASN A 214 -6.80 -8.09 -5.95
N PRO A 215 -6.83 -9.29 -6.57
CA PRO A 215 -7.79 -9.61 -7.64
C PRO A 215 -9.26 -9.56 -7.21
N ARG A 216 -9.56 -9.72 -5.90
CA ARG A 216 -10.94 -9.62 -5.39
C ARG A 216 -11.42 -8.18 -5.26
N GLY A 217 -10.49 -7.21 -5.21
CA GLY A 217 -10.75 -5.80 -4.97
C GLY A 217 -10.53 -5.38 -3.52
N ASP A 218 -10.00 -6.29 -2.67
CA ASP A 218 -9.60 -5.92 -1.31
C ASP A 218 -8.36 -5.03 -1.38
N ILE A 219 -8.34 -3.95 -0.61
CA ILE A 219 -7.31 -2.91 -0.61
C ILE A 219 -6.66 -2.86 0.77
N VAL A 220 -5.34 -2.85 0.81
CA VAL A 220 -4.59 -2.62 2.05
C VAL A 220 -3.78 -1.33 1.98
N GLY A 221 -3.48 -0.78 3.14
CA GLY A 221 -2.70 0.44 3.25
C GLY A 221 -2.46 0.85 4.69
N GLN A 222 -2.18 2.13 4.86
CA GLN A 222 -2.00 2.73 6.17
C GLN A 222 -2.82 4.02 6.30
N TYR A 223 -3.16 4.38 7.54
CA TYR A 223 -3.82 5.64 7.86
C TYR A 223 -3.23 6.23 9.14
N SER A 224 -3.37 7.53 9.32
CA SER A 224 -2.96 8.21 10.54
C SER A 224 -4.18 8.63 11.35
N ALA A 225 -4.22 8.27 12.62
CA ALA A 225 -5.24 8.70 13.56
C ALA A 225 -4.61 8.92 14.95
N GLY A 226 -4.99 9.99 15.65
CA GLY A 226 -4.46 10.27 16.98
C GLY A 226 -2.92 10.43 17.07
N GLY A 227 -2.25 10.71 15.94
CA GLY A 227 -0.78 10.83 15.88
C GLY A 227 -0.07 9.47 15.70
N THR A 228 -0.80 8.37 15.53
CA THR A 228 -0.29 7.01 15.31
C THR A 228 -0.60 6.54 13.90
N THR A 229 0.29 5.73 13.32
CA THR A 229 0.07 5.06 12.04
C THR A 229 -0.49 3.66 12.27
N HIS A 230 -1.58 3.35 11.60
CA HIS A 230 -2.29 2.09 11.62
C HIS A 230 -2.34 1.47 10.24
N GLY A 231 -2.31 0.13 10.15
CA GLY A 231 -2.65 -0.57 8.93
C GLY A 231 -4.16 -0.66 8.74
N PHE A 232 -4.63 -0.82 7.49
CA PHE A 232 -6.02 -1.11 7.20
C PHE A 232 -6.17 -2.15 6.09
N LEU A 233 -7.29 -2.86 6.14
CA LEU A 233 -7.90 -3.61 5.07
C LEU A 233 -9.26 -2.96 4.77
N LEU A 234 -9.48 -2.58 3.53
CA LEU A 234 -10.78 -2.23 2.98
C LEU A 234 -11.22 -3.41 2.11
N ASP A 235 -12.26 -4.12 2.53
CA ASP A 235 -12.79 -5.23 1.76
C ASP A 235 -13.63 -4.75 0.56
N LYS A 236 -13.91 -5.65 -0.37
CA LYS A 236 -14.72 -5.36 -1.57
C LYS A 236 -16.14 -4.86 -1.24
N ASP A 237 -16.65 -5.10 -0.02
CA ASP A 237 -17.97 -4.71 0.43
C ASP A 237 -17.97 -3.31 1.08
N GLY A 238 -16.79 -2.65 1.16
CA GLY A 238 -16.61 -1.28 1.64
C GLY A 238 -16.36 -1.18 3.15
N SER A 239 -16.06 -2.29 3.84
CA SER A 239 -15.81 -2.30 5.28
C SER A 239 -14.32 -2.13 5.57
N PHE A 240 -13.99 -1.20 6.50
CA PHE A 240 -12.63 -1.03 6.99
C PHE A 240 -12.37 -1.88 8.23
N THR A 241 -11.23 -2.56 8.23
CA THR A 241 -10.69 -3.31 9.37
C THR A 241 -9.28 -2.79 9.66
N SER A 242 -8.97 -2.45 10.92
CA SER A 242 -7.61 -2.11 11.33
C SER A 242 -6.71 -3.33 11.37
N ILE A 243 -5.47 -3.17 10.91
CA ILE A 243 -4.42 -4.19 10.97
C ILE A 243 -3.29 -3.64 11.82
N ASP A 244 -3.36 -3.96 13.11
CA ASP A 244 -2.39 -3.50 14.10
C ASP A 244 -1.73 -4.71 14.78
N VAL A 245 -0.40 -4.78 14.71
CA VAL A 245 0.36 -5.82 15.42
C VAL A 245 0.28 -5.54 16.92
N PRO A 246 -0.12 -6.51 17.74
CA PRO A 246 -0.24 -6.33 19.18
C PRO A 246 1.06 -5.84 19.84
N GLY A 247 0.98 -4.75 20.61
CA GLY A 247 2.13 -4.15 21.30
C GLY A 247 3.01 -3.24 20.44
N ALA A 248 2.72 -3.10 19.15
CA ALA A 248 3.43 -2.17 18.28
C ALA A 248 3.04 -0.71 18.55
N SER A 249 3.99 0.21 18.35
CA SER A 249 3.74 1.65 18.38
C SER A 249 3.20 2.19 17.05
N SER A 250 3.37 1.44 15.96
CA SER A 250 2.78 1.71 14.64
C SER A 250 2.75 0.43 13.82
N SER A 251 1.77 0.34 12.92
CA SER A 251 1.62 -0.77 11.95
C SER A 251 1.25 -0.21 10.58
N ALA A 252 1.69 -0.87 9.50
CA ALA A 252 1.32 -0.52 8.14
C ALA A 252 1.17 -1.80 7.30
N ALA A 253 0.04 -1.97 6.64
CA ALA A 253 -0.19 -3.05 5.69
C ALA A 253 0.24 -2.57 4.29
N LEU A 254 1.12 -3.31 3.61
CA LEU A 254 1.83 -2.79 2.43
C LEU A 254 1.55 -3.58 1.16
N SER A 255 1.25 -4.87 1.27
CA SER A 255 0.86 -5.69 0.13
C SER A 255 -0.09 -6.80 0.55
N ILE A 256 -0.92 -7.25 -0.38
CA ILE A 256 -1.91 -8.32 -0.18
C ILE A 256 -1.91 -9.24 -1.41
N ASN A 257 -1.87 -10.56 -1.17
CA ASN A 257 -1.92 -11.55 -2.24
C ASN A 257 -3.37 -11.99 -2.56
N PRO A 258 -3.60 -12.84 -3.59
CA PRO A 258 -4.93 -13.35 -3.92
C PRO A 258 -5.59 -14.19 -2.82
N GLN A 259 -4.81 -14.81 -1.93
CA GLN A 259 -5.31 -15.61 -0.80
C GLN A 259 -5.84 -14.72 0.33
N GLY A 260 -5.35 -13.47 0.39
CA GLY A 260 -5.65 -12.51 1.45
C GLY A 260 -4.53 -12.40 2.48
N ASP A 261 -3.38 -13.08 2.26
CA ASP A 261 -2.21 -12.90 3.10
C ASP A 261 -1.67 -11.48 2.92
N ILE A 262 -1.36 -10.83 4.03
CA ILE A 262 -0.94 -9.43 4.05
C ILE A 262 0.49 -9.35 4.61
N VAL A 263 1.36 -8.64 3.90
CA VAL A 263 2.67 -8.27 4.44
C VAL A 263 2.74 -6.79 4.73
N GLY A 264 3.54 -6.46 5.72
CA GLY A 264 3.71 -5.09 6.14
C GLY A 264 4.85 -4.92 7.13
N GLN A 265 4.84 -3.79 7.81
CA GLN A 265 5.84 -3.44 8.82
C GLN A 265 5.16 -2.95 10.09
N TYR A 266 5.84 -3.13 11.22
CA TYR A 266 5.45 -2.57 12.51
C TYR A 266 6.67 -2.10 13.29
N SER A 267 6.48 -1.22 14.24
CA SER A 267 7.56 -0.71 15.09
C SER A 267 7.30 -1.07 16.55
N VAL A 268 8.32 -1.61 17.20
CA VAL A 268 8.33 -1.88 18.64
C VAL A 268 9.71 -1.56 19.21
N GLY A 269 9.78 -0.87 20.35
CA GLY A 269 11.05 -0.53 20.97
C GLY A 269 11.99 0.32 20.12
N GLY A 270 11.48 1.07 19.13
CA GLY A 270 12.29 1.86 18.19
C GLY A 270 12.87 1.08 17.02
N THR A 271 12.61 -0.24 16.92
CA THR A 271 13.02 -1.10 15.81
C THR A 271 11.84 -1.36 14.88
N THR A 272 12.10 -1.42 13.57
CA THR A 272 11.09 -1.77 12.55
C THR A 272 11.28 -3.21 12.11
N HIS A 273 10.20 -3.97 12.21
CA HIS A 273 10.10 -5.38 11.85
C HIS A 273 9.12 -5.56 10.70
N GLY A 274 9.31 -6.63 9.93
CA GLY A 274 8.31 -7.10 8.99
C GLY A 274 7.26 -8.01 9.63
N PHE A 275 6.08 -8.10 9.04
CA PHE A 275 5.07 -9.10 9.40
C PHE A 275 4.43 -9.74 8.18
N LEU A 276 3.95 -10.96 8.37
CA LEU A 276 2.97 -11.66 7.56
C LEU A 276 1.73 -11.90 8.41
N ALA A 277 0.57 -11.51 7.92
CA ALA A 277 -0.74 -11.74 8.55
C ALA A 277 -1.62 -12.62 7.65
N ARG A 278 -2.36 -13.56 8.26
CA ARG A 278 -3.26 -14.52 7.60
C ARG A 278 -4.64 -14.54 8.23
#